data_292ff7566f47ebed1833f639b892ee34
#
_entry.id   292ff7566f47ebed1833f639b892ee34
#
_cell.length_a   1.000
_cell.length_b   1.000
_cell.length_c   1.000
_cell.angle_alpha   90.00
_cell.angle_beta   90.00
_cell.angle_gamma   90.00
#
_symmetry.space_group_name_H-M   'P 1'
#
loop_
_entity.id
_entity.type
_entity.pdbx_description
1 polymer ?
#
loop_
_entity_poly.entity_id
_entity_poly.type
_entity_poly.pdbx_seq_one_letter_code
_entity_poly.pdbx_strand_id
1 'polypeptide(L)'
;MANPELSQRIQELPEELLGLEREPGIAERLRRIDALKDRARALDPLDGVEDMALADYDRDWLVRYTYNSNAIEGSTLTLEDTSLVLEGEFVPSDSPARYVFAARGVADGMAYVREYAREGRRLDEELVRR
;
A
#
# COMPACT_ATOMS: atom_id res chain seq x y z
N MET A 1 -27.64 -0.75 -6.82
CA MET A 1 -27.85 0.47 -7.64
C MET A 1 -26.82 1.49 -7.19
N ALA A 2 -25.95 1.94 -8.10
CA ALA A 2 -24.98 2.97 -7.78
C ALA A 2 -25.72 4.30 -7.55
N ASN A 3 -25.35 5.03 -6.49
CA ASN A 3 -25.93 6.33 -6.19
C ASN A 3 -25.43 7.35 -7.23
N PRO A 4 -26.32 7.93 -8.08
CA PRO A 4 -25.89 8.85 -9.12
C PRO A 4 -25.20 10.12 -8.60
N GLU A 5 -25.54 10.60 -7.40
CA GLU A 5 -24.87 11.73 -6.76
C GLU A 5 -23.42 11.42 -6.40
N LEU A 6 -23.14 10.18 -5.97
CA LEU A 6 -21.77 9.74 -5.65
C LEU A 6 -20.91 9.66 -6.92
N SER A 7 -21.46 9.17 -8.01
CA SER A 7 -20.78 9.08 -9.30
C SER A 7 -20.45 10.46 -9.87
N GLN A 8 -21.35 11.43 -9.70
CA GLN A 8 -21.12 12.82 -10.13
C GLN A 8 -20.03 13.49 -9.29
N ARG A 9 -20.06 13.33 -7.96
CA ARG A 9 -19.02 13.87 -7.05
C ARG A 9 -17.64 13.28 -7.30
N ILE A 10 -17.56 12.01 -7.68
CA ILE A 10 -16.27 11.36 -8.04
C ILE A 10 -15.70 11.94 -9.35
N GLN A 11 -16.56 12.36 -10.30
CA GLN A 11 -16.12 13.02 -11.54
C GLN A 11 -15.70 14.47 -11.33
N GLU A 12 -16.22 15.14 -10.30
CA GLU A 12 -15.88 16.52 -9.94
C GLU A 12 -14.59 16.61 -9.07
N LEU A 13 -14.23 15.51 -8.36
CA LEU A 13 -13.02 15.41 -7.54
C LEU A 13 -11.73 15.83 -8.26
N PRO A 14 -11.48 15.52 -9.54
CA PRO A 14 -10.26 15.93 -10.22
C PRO A 14 -10.09 17.44 -10.32
N GLU A 15 -11.15 18.22 -10.48
CA GLU A 15 -11.07 19.68 -10.57
C GLU A 15 -10.78 20.32 -9.22
N GLU A 16 -11.39 19.80 -8.14
CA GLU A 16 -11.09 20.25 -6.77
C GLU A 16 -9.64 19.89 -6.37
N LEU A 17 -9.16 18.69 -6.74
CA LEU A 17 -7.79 18.26 -6.52
C LEU A 17 -6.79 19.09 -7.32
N LEU A 18 -7.09 19.44 -8.57
CA LEU A 18 -6.29 20.37 -9.38
C LEU A 18 -6.25 21.78 -8.79
N GLY A 19 -7.30 22.20 -8.10
CA GLY A 19 -7.33 23.43 -7.31
C GLY A 19 -6.36 23.40 -6.15
N LEU A 20 -6.31 22.28 -5.41
CA LEU A 20 -5.39 22.06 -4.29
C LEU A 20 -3.92 22.01 -4.74
N GLU A 21 -3.62 21.39 -5.88
CA GLU A 21 -2.27 21.35 -6.45
C GLU A 21 -1.71 22.74 -6.78
N ARG A 22 -2.58 23.71 -7.06
CA ARG A 22 -2.21 25.12 -7.36
C ARG A 22 -1.95 25.95 -6.11
N GLU A 23 -2.37 25.47 -4.93
CA GLU A 23 -2.05 26.12 -3.66
C GLU A 23 -0.52 26.15 -3.48
N PRO A 24 0.10 27.35 -3.27
CA PRO A 24 1.57 27.48 -3.26
C PRO A 24 2.27 26.53 -2.28
N GLY A 25 1.69 26.32 -1.10
CA GLY A 25 2.25 25.43 -0.09
C GLY A 25 2.16 23.93 -0.47
N ILE A 26 1.12 23.53 -1.18
CA ILE A 26 0.94 22.17 -1.67
C ILE A 26 1.83 21.93 -2.89
N ALA A 27 1.85 22.87 -3.84
CA ALA A 27 2.72 22.78 -5.01
C ALA A 27 4.21 22.67 -4.65
N GLU A 28 4.66 23.37 -3.61
CA GLU A 28 6.03 23.25 -3.11
C GLU A 28 6.31 21.86 -2.53
N ARG A 29 5.40 21.32 -1.73
CA ARG A 29 5.52 19.97 -1.15
C ARG A 29 5.54 18.89 -2.22
N LEU A 30 4.69 18.98 -3.22
CA LEU A 30 4.66 18.05 -4.35
C LEU A 30 5.97 18.09 -5.14
N ARG A 31 6.49 19.28 -5.47
CA ARG A 31 7.81 19.41 -6.12
C ARG A 31 8.94 18.81 -5.29
N ARG A 32 8.89 18.93 -3.97
CA ARG A 32 9.87 18.31 -3.08
C ARG A 32 9.76 16.79 -3.09
N ILE A 33 8.54 16.23 -3.12
CA ILE A 33 8.31 14.79 -3.26
C ILE A 33 8.85 14.29 -4.59
N ASP A 34 8.57 14.98 -5.70
CA ASP A 34 9.07 14.59 -7.02
C ASP A 34 10.60 14.63 -7.08
N ALA A 35 11.23 15.66 -6.54
CA ALA A 35 12.69 15.72 -6.44
C ALA A 35 13.29 14.58 -5.61
N LEU A 36 12.61 14.14 -4.53
CA LEU A 36 13.05 12.99 -3.74
C LEU A 36 12.87 11.68 -4.51
N LYS A 37 11.77 11.52 -5.26
CA LYS A 37 11.54 10.37 -6.14
C LYS A 37 12.61 10.27 -7.23
N ASP A 38 12.97 11.38 -7.86
CA ASP A 38 14.00 11.41 -8.90
C ASP A 38 15.38 11.07 -8.32
N ARG A 39 15.68 11.55 -7.11
CA ARG A 39 16.91 11.16 -6.40
C ARG A 39 16.92 9.67 -6.04
N ALA A 40 15.81 9.11 -5.57
CA ALA A 40 15.70 7.69 -5.28
C ALA A 40 15.89 6.84 -6.54
N ARG A 41 15.28 7.25 -7.66
CA ARG A 41 15.46 6.56 -8.95
C ARG A 41 16.91 6.63 -9.47
N ALA A 42 17.61 7.71 -9.19
CA ALA A 42 19.02 7.87 -9.60
C ALA A 42 19.99 6.98 -8.78
N LEU A 43 19.53 6.39 -7.69
CA LEU A 43 20.29 5.40 -6.91
C LEU A 43 20.13 3.96 -7.44
N ASP A 44 19.26 3.75 -8.42
CA ASP A 44 19.07 2.48 -9.11
C ASP A 44 19.98 2.41 -10.38
N PRO A 45 20.65 1.30 -10.68
CA PRO A 45 20.53 -0.01 -10.04
C PRO A 45 21.43 -0.13 -8.78
N LEU A 46 20.85 -0.62 -7.71
CA LEU A 46 21.59 -1.04 -6.53
C LEU A 46 22.44 -2.27 -6.89
N ASP A 47 23.59 -2.42 -6.28
CA ASP A 47 24.33 -3.69 -6.40
C ASP A 47 23.60 -4.81 -5.63
N GLY A 48 23.98 -6.07 -5.87
CA GLY A 48 23.22 -7.20 -5.32
C GLY A 48 23.16 -7.24 -3.80
N VAL A 49 24.04 -6.55 -3.06
CA VAL A 49 24.01 -6.44 -1.59
C VAL A 49 22.94 -5.44 -1.17
N GLU A 50 22.86 -4.32 -1.84
CA GLU A 50 21.85 -3.28 -1.59
C GLU A 50 20.46 -3.78 -1.96
N ASP A 51 20.32 -4.56 -3.05
CA ASP A 51 19.06 -5.23 -3.43
C ASP A 51 18.57 -6.19 -2.33
N MET A 52 19.47 -6.99 -1.73
CA MET A 52 19.11 -7.89 -0.63
C MET A 52 18.66 -7.11 0.60
N ALA A 53 19.38 -6.06 0.99
CA ALA A 53 19.03 -5.21 2.12
C ALA A 53 17.67 -4.51 1.90
N LEU A 54 17.39 -4.07 0.69
CA LEU A 54 16.10 -3.47 0.33
C LEU A 54 14.97 -4.50 0.38
N ALA A 55 15.20 -5.72 -0.09
CA ALA A 55 14.22 -6.80 -0.03
C ALA A 55 13.89 -7.20 1.41
N ASP A 56 14.88 -7.25 2.30
CA ASP A 56 14.68 -7.52 3.73
C ASP A 56 13.91 -6.38 4.41
N TYR A 57 14.23 -5.14 4.08
CA TYR A 57 13.48 -3.98 4.55
C TYR A 57 12.02 -4.02 4.10
N ASP A 58 11.76 -4.30 2.82
CA ASP A 58 10.42 -4.40 2.25
C ASP A 58 9.59 -5.51 2.93
N ARG A 59 10.23 -6.63 3.26
CA ARG A 59 9.59 -7.74 3.99
C ARG A 59 9.21 -7.31 5.41
N ASP A 60 10.15 -6.74 6.18
CA ASP A 60 9.88 -6.27 7.55
C ASP A 60 8.79 -5.18 7.55
N TRP A 61 8.86 -4.27 6.57
CA TRP A 61 7.84 -3.23 6.40
C TRP A 61 6.46 -3.83 6.15
N LEU A 62 6.34 -4.82 5.25
CA LEU A 62 5.06 -5.47 4.93
C LEU A 62 4.48 -6.16 6.16
N VAL A 63 5.30 -6.88 6.94
CA VAL A 63 4.87 -7.54 8.18
C VAL A 63 4.32 -6.51 9.18
N ARG A 64 5.06 -5.43 9.45
CA ARG A 64 4.64 -4.37 10.37
C ARG A 64 3.40 -3.63 9.88
N TYR A 65 3.33 -3.32 8.60
CA TYR A 65 2.17 -2.68 8.00
C TYR A 65 0.91 -3.56 8.15
N THR A 66 1.01 -4.83 7.79
CA THR A 66 -0.08 -5.81 7.91
C THR A 66 -0.53 -5.97 9.37
N TYR A 67 0.43 -6.15 10.28
CA TYR A 67 0.14 -6.25 11.71
C TYR A 67 -0.63 -5.02 12.22
N ASN A 68 -0.10 -3.82 12.01
CA ASN A 68 -0.70 -2.59 12.51
C ASN A 68 -2.08 -2.33 11.87
N SER A 69 -2.24 -2.56 10.57
CA SER A 69 -3.51 -2.41 9.88
C SER A 69 -4.59 -3.33 10.46
N ASN A 70 -4.26 -4.61 10.67
CA ASN A 70 -5.21 -5.57 11.24
C ASN A 70 -5.44 -5.37 12.74
N ALA A 71 -4.46 -4.88 13.49
CA ALA A 71 -4.61 -4.57 14.92
C ALA A 71 -5.65 -3.46 15.15
N ILE A 72 -5.70 -2.45 14.28
CA ILE A 72 -6.72 -1.39 14.32
C ILE A 72 -8.13 -1.99 14.14
N GLU A 73 -8.26 -3.04 13.33
CA GLU A 73 -9.51 -3.77 13.09
C GLU A 73 -9.78 -4.86 14.14
N GLY A 74 -9.00 -4.90 15.22
CA GLY A 74 -9.20 -5.80 16.37
C GLY A 74 -8.63 -7.20 16.16
N SER A 75 -7.67 -7.40 15.27
CA SER A 75 -6.93 -8.67 15.16
C SER A 75 -6.15 -8.96 16.44
N THR A 76 -6.13 -10.23 16.82
CA THR A 76 -5.37 -10.74 17.97
C THR A 76 -4.04 -11.40 17.56
N LEU A 77 -3.72 -11.42 16.26
CA LEU A 77 -2.41 -11.88 15.80
C LEU A 77 -1.30 -11.00 16.38
N THR A 78 -0.24 -11.63 16.85
CA THR A 78 0.99 -10.92 17.22
C THR A 78 1.78 -10.53 15.97
N LEU A 79 2.81 -9.72 16.13
CA LEU A 79 3.73 -9.39 15.03
C LEU A 79 4.42 -10.66 14.49
N GLU A 80 4.79 -11.58 15.38
CA GLU A 80 5.40 -12.88 15.01
C GLU A 80 4.42 -13.76 14.25
N ASP A 81 3.18 -13.91 14.74
CA ASP A 81 2.12 -14.65 14.05
C ASP A 81 1.88 -14.09 12.64
N THR A 82 1.89 -12.76 12.52
CA THR A 82 1.71 -12.08 11.23
C THR A 82 2.85 -12.42 10.28
N SER A 83 4.11 -12.45 10.75
CA SER A 83 5.26 -12.87 9.94
C SER A 83 5.10 -14.30 9.44
N LEU A 84 4.78 -15.24 10.32
CA LEU A 84 4.56 -16.65 9.97
C LEU A 84 3.44 -16.83 8.94
N VAL A 85 2.34 -16.09 9.10
CA VAL A 85 1.21 -16.10 8.15
C VAL A 85 1.64 -15.63 6.76
N LEU A 86 2.46 -14.58 6.69
CA LEU A 86 2.92 -14.03 5.41
C LEU A 86 3.99 -14.90 4.74
N GLU A 87 4.78 -15.62 5.52
CA GLU A 87 5.76 -16.60 5.03
C GLU A 87 5.13 -17.91 4.58
N GLY A 88 3.82 -18.06 4.80
CA GLY A 88 3.08 -19.27 4.42
C GLY A 88 3.30 -20.45 5.39
N GLU A 89 3.90 -20.16 6.53
CA GLU A 89 4.18 -21.14 7.57
C GLU A 89 2.98 -21.36 8.50
N PHE A 90 3.23 -21.96 9.64
CA PHE A 90 2.23 -22.38 10.61
C PHE A 90 1.27 -21.25 11.02
N VAL A 91 -0.02 -21.55 11.02
CA VAL A 91 -1.05 -20.67 11.58
C VAL A 91 -1.29 -21.07 13.03
N PRO A 92 -1.16 -20.14 14.01
CA PRO A 92 -1.47 -20.44 15.40
C PRO A 92 -2.88 -21.02 15.53
N SER A 93 -3.02 -22.17 16.17
CA SER A 93 -4.26 -22.93 16.22
C SER A 93 -5.37 -22.25 17.03
N ASP A 94 -5.02 -21.28 17.87
CA ASP A 94 -5.91 -20.50 18.72
C ASP A 94 -6.33 -19.16 18.12
N SER A 95 -5.71 -18.75 17.01
CA SER A 95 -6.08 -17.53 16.32
C SER A 95 -7.29 -17.75 15.40
N PRO A 96 -8.33 -16.91 15.48
CA PRO A 96 -9.46 -17.00 14.57
C PRO A 96 -9.02 -16.91 13.09
N ALA A 97 -9.47 -17.86 12.27
CA ALA A 97 -9.10 -17.96 10.85
C ALA A 97 -9.33 -16.64 10.08
N ARG A 98 -10.35 -15.86 10.47
CA ARG A 98 -10.63 -14.54 9.88
C ARG A 98 -9.44 -13.58 9.93
N TYR A 99 -8.63 -13.62 11.00
CA TYR A 99 -7.46 -12.74 11.13
C TYR A 99 -6.31 -13.19 10.24
N VAL A 100 -6.15 -14.50 10.06
CA VAL A 100 -5.20 -15.07 9.11
C VAL A 100 -5.55 -14.68 7.68
N PHE A 101 -6.84 -14.81 7.30
CA PHE A 101 -7.29 -14.38 5.98
C PHE A 101 -7.17 -12.87 5.78
N ALA A 102 -7.46 -12.07 6.82
CA ALA A 102 -7.28 -10.62 6.75
C ALA A 102 -5.81 -10.24 6.53
N ALA A 103 -4.87 -10.89 7.25
CA ALA A 103 -3.44 -10.63 7.07
C ALA A 103 -2.97 -10.98 5.66
N ARG A 104 -3.36 -12.15 5.12
CA ARG A 104 -3.06 -12.52 3.74
C ARG A 104 -3.69 -11.57 2.73
N GLY A 105 -4.94 -11.19 2.94
CA GLY A 105 -5.63 -10.25 2.07
C GLY A 105 -4.95 -8.88 1.98
N VAL A 106 -4.41 -8.37 3.09
CA VAL A 106 -3.60 -7.13 3.10
C VAL A 106 -2.33 -7.31 2.26
N ALA A 107 -1.60 -8.41 2.45
CA ALA A 107 -0.37 -8.67 1.70
C ALA A 107 -0.64 -8.83 0.20
N ASP A 108 -1.65 -9.62 -0.17
CA ASP A 108 -2.06 -9.84 -1.56
C ASP A 108 -2.52 -8.53 -2.22
N GLY A 109 -3.30 -7.72 -1.51
CA GLY A 109 -3.72 -6.41 -1.96
C GLY A 109 -2.55 -5.46 -2.19
N MET A 110 -1.57 -5.45 -1.29
CA MET A 110 -0.36 -4.64 -1.45
C MET A 110 0.50 -5.11 -2.63
N ALA A 111 0.63 -6.41 -2.85
CA ALA A 111 1.33 -6.96 -4.02
C ALA A 111 0.64 -6.54 -5.31
N TYR A 112 -0.69 -6.64 -5.35
CA TYR A 112 -1.50 -6.24 -6.50
C TYR A 112 -1.35 -4.75 -6.82
N VAL A 113 -1.45 -3.87 -5.80
CA VAL A 113 -1.30 -2.42 -5.98
C VAL A 113 0.10 -2.05 -6.45
N ARG A 114 1.14 -2.70 -5.92
CA ARG A 114 2.53 -2.48 -6.36
C ARG A 114 2.72 -2.86 -7.83
N GLU A 115 2.17 -3.99 -8.27
CA GLU A 115 2.24 -4.41 -9.67
C GLU A 115 1.48 -3.45 -10.58
N TYR A 116 0.27 -3.07 -10.18
CA TYR A 116 -0.54 -2.08 -10.88
C TYR A 116 0.21 -0.74 -11.07
N ALA A 117 0.90 -0.29 -10.02
CA ALA A 117 1.71 0.93 -10.08
C ALA A 117 2.96 0.80 -10.97
N ARG A 118 3.61 -0.38 -11.00
CA ARG A 118 4.75 -0.66 -11.89
C ARG A 118 4.35 -0.63 -13.36
N GLU A 119 3.13 -1.06 -13.68
CA GLU A 119 2.56 -0.97 -15.03
C GLU A 119 2.24 0.48 -15.45
N GLY A 120 2.38 1.46 -14.56
CA GLY A 120 2.08 2.86 -14.81
C GLY A 120 0.58 3.14 -15.01
N ARG A 121 -0.28 2.24 -14.54
CA ARG A 121 -1.74 2.37 -14.64
C ARG A 121 -2.25 3.45 -13.70
N ARG A 122 -3.33 4.09 -14.10
CA ARG A 122 -3.99 5.09 -13.26
C ARG A 122 -4.86 4.42 -12.20
N LEU A 123 -4.97 5.06 -11.04
CA LEU A 123 -5.95 4.68 -10.03
C LEU A 123 -7.35 4.83 -10.62
N ASP A 124 -8.11 3.75 -10.62
CA ASP A 124 -9.47 3.69 -11.12
C ASP A 124 -10.38 2.88 -10.19
N GLU A 125 -11.67 2.88 -10.48
CA GLU A 125 -12.67 2.15 -9.70
C GLU A 125 -12.46 0.62 -9.71
N GLU A 126 -11.88 0.08 -10.78
CA GLU A 126 -11.62 -1.36 -10.89
C GLU A 126 -10.56 -1.80 -9.89
N LEU A 127 -9.50 -0.98 -9.71
CA LEU A 127 -8.46 -1.23 -8.71
C LEU A 127 -9.03 -1.28 -7.28
N VAL A 128 -9.97 -0.38 -6.95
CA VAL A 128 -10.55 -0.28 -5.60
C VAL A 128 -11.55 -1.40 -5.31
N ARG A 129 -12.17 -1.98 -6.34
CA ARG A 129 -13.20 -3.03 -6.20
C ARG A 129 -12.65 -4.45 -6.16
N ARG A 130 -11.40 -4.66 -6.47
CA ARG A 130 -10.73 -5.96 -6.41
C ARG A 130 -10.22 -6.28 -5.03
#